data_86cea5de7c8837fea15ec1429f0cd3a6
#
_entry.id   86cea5de7c8837fea15ec1429f0cd3a6
#
_cell.length_a   1.000
_cell.length_b   1.000
_cell.length_c   1.000
_cell.angle_alpha   90.00
_cell.angle_beta   90.00
_cell.angle_gamma   90.00
#
_symmetry.space_group_name_H-M   'P 1'
#
loop_
_entity.id
_entity.type
_entity.pdbx_description
1 polymer ?
#
loop_
_entity_poly.entity_id
_entity_poly.type
_entity_poly.pdbx_seq_one_letter_code
_entity_poly.pdbx_strand_id
1 'polypeptide(L)'
;MDSIKEAGMKYYRSSATLDRRKSATCREHDGHVYPIDEYQPGSTAPPLHPNCRSTIAGSLYGPDRKKTGTRIARNDKGETYYVPADMTYRKWFDKYVSKEVTENFRRKIAADGHEIIDQPTYNKLTKKFLRNGGVIIRGEEAEKHLQKVGAYASYIPGIEVAFIRDDARVSDVIEEMYHAKQNRSNMFGPLDEPLTLLKREIDAQKYLIKVQYEYKIPIKETNTTKQNLAYYEGLLQKKQRGE
;
A
#
# COMPACT_ATOMS: atom_id res chain seq x y z
N MET A 1 15.83 2.65 35.18
CA MET A 1 14.48 3.00 35.68
C MET A 1 14.55 3.77 37.01
N ASP A 2 15.45 3.42 37.89
CA ASP A 2 15.57 4.04 39.22
C ASP A 2 15.80 5.55 39.15
N SER A 3 16.70 6.02 38.29
CA SER A 3 16.93 7.45 38.09
C SER A 3 15.69 8.24 37.66
N ILE A 4 14.74 7.62 36.93
CA ILE A 4 13.47 8.26 36.54
C ILE A 4 12.54 8.35 37.75
N LYS A 5 12.50 7.33 38.60
CA LYS A 5 11.73 7.31 39.86
C LYS A 5 12.29 8.32 40.86
N GLU A 6 13.58 8.33 41.05
CA GLU A 6 14.28 9.29 41.96
C GLU A 6 14.08 10.75 41.54
N ALA A 7 13.95 10.98 40.23
CA ALA A 7 13.62 12.32 39.71
C ALA A 7 12.11 12.68 39.84
N GLY A 8 11.31 11.89 40.57
CA GLY A 8 9.90 12.18 40.86
C GLY A 8 8.99 12.11 39.65
N MET A 9 9.41 11.43 38.56
CA MET A 9 8.58 11.24 37.36
C MET A 9 7.45 10.28 37.66
N LYS A 10 6.26 10.55 37.12
CA LYS A 10 5.08 9.69 37.27
C LYS A 10 4.83 8.79 36.05
N TYR A 11 5.39 9.17 34.94
CA TYR A 11 5.24 8.47 33.65
C TYR A 11 6.57 8.32 32.95
N TYR A 12 6.62 7.42 32.00
CA TYR A 12 7.70 7.36 31.02
C TYR A 12 7.11 7.24 29.62
N ARG A 13 7.86 7.71 28.65
CA ARG A 13 7.49 7.65 27.25
C ARG A 13 8.46 6.80 26.48
N SER A 14 7.93 5.88 25.68
CA SER A 14 8.71 5.12 24.70
C SER A 14 9.09 6.01 23.51
N SER A 15 10.35 5.94 23.10
CA SER A 15 10.88 6.73 21.98
C SER A 15 11.66 5.84 21.03
N ALA A 16 11.14 5.63 19.85
CA ALA A 16 11.83 4.92 18.78
C ALA A 16 12.74 5.88 17.99
N THR A 17 13.86 5.38 17.47
CA THR A 17 14.64 6.12 16.48
C THR A 17 13.82 6.25 15.20
N LEU A 18 13.68 7.46 14.66
CA LEU A 18 12.98 7.71 13.41
C LEU A 18 13.90 7.39 12.22
N ASP A 19 13.97 6.12 11.84
CA ASP A 19 14.68 5.61 10.66
C ASP A 19 13.93 4.42 10.04
N ARG A 20 14.23 4.08 8.79
CA ARG A 20 13.56 2.98 8.07
C ARG A 20 13.88 1.58 8.60
N ARG A 21 14.93 1.43 9.42
CA ARG A 21 15.40 0.14 9.94
C ARG A 21 14.73 -0.25 11.26
N LYS A 22 13.68 0.44 11.67
CA LYS A 22 12.97 0.19 12.91
C LYS A 22 12.00 -0.99 12.78
N SER A 23 11.98 -1.89 13.76
CA SER A 23 11.04 -3.02 13.81
C SER A 23 9.58 -2.55 13.98
N ALA A 24 8.61 -3.35 13.54
CA ALA A 24 7.19 -3.06 13.69
C ALA A 24 6.83 -2.80 15.16
N THR A 25 7.23 -3.68 16.07
CA THR A 25 7.00 -3.54 17.51
C THR A 25 7.46 -2.18 18.06
N CYS A 26 8.68 -1.75 17.69
CA CYS A 26 9.18 -0.45 18.15
C CYS A 26 8.44 0.74 17.53
N ARG A 27 7.92 0.60 16.30
CA ARG A 27 7.13 1.64 15.62
C ARG A 27 5.80 1.86 16.33
N GLU A 28 5.15 0.78 16.75
CA GLU A 28 3.87 0.82 17.47
C GLU A 28 4.02 1.47 18.83
N HIS A 29 5.10 1.19 19.57
CA HIS A 29 5.35 1.77 20.89
C HIS A 29 5.83 3.23 20.84
N ASP A 30 6.20 3.76 19.68
CA ASP A 30 6.77 5.11 19.58
C ASP A 30 5.77 6.20 19.99
N GLY A 31 6.13 6.94 20.98
CA GLY A 31 5.34 8.03 21.53
C GLY A 31 4.33 7.63 22.61
N HIS A 32 4.11 6.33 22.86
CA HIS A 32 3.25 5.91 23.97
C HIS A 32 3.82 6.33 25.32
N VAL A 33 2.91 6.74 26.21
CA VAL A 33 3.20 7.15 27.57
C VAL A 33 2.58 6.16 28.50
N TYR A 34 3.38 5.62 29.40
CA TYR A 34 2.98 4.61 30.38
C TYR A 34 3.19 5.16 31.80
N PRO A 35 2.34 4.81 32.76
CA PRO A 35 2.63 4.99 34.17
C PRO A 35 3.92 4.24 34.56
N ILE A 36 4.63 4.74 35.59
CA ILE A 36 5.89 4.10 36.02
C ILE A 36 5.69 2.71 36.60
N ASP A 37 4.57 2.46 37.22
CA ASP A 37 4.18 1.18 37.80
C ASP A 37 3.92 0.10 36.73
N GLU A 38 3.61 0.50 35.50
CA GLU A 38 3.47 -0.40 34.34
C GLU A 38 4.81 -0.70 33.64
N TYR A 39 5.95 -0.28 34.22
CA TYR A 39 7.25 -0.54 33.59
C TYR A 39 7.60 -2.00 33.52
N GLN A 40 7.63 -2.54 32.31
CA GLN A 40 7.93 -3.94 32.01
C GLN A 40 8.83 -4.03 30.75
N PRO A 41 10.15 -4.32 30.92
CA PRO A 41 11.02 -4.59 29.78
C PRO A 41 10.50 -5.74 28.91
N GLY A 42 10.55 -5.57 27.59
CA GLY A 42 10.03 -6.53 26.63
C GLY A 42 8.54 -6.38 26.31
N SER A 43 7.80 -5.60 27.08
CA SER A 43 6.37 -5.33 26.89
C SER A 43 6.10 -3.83 26.71
N THR A 44 6.11 -3.05 27.79
CA THR A 44 5.85 -1.60 27.76
C THR A 44 7.11 -0.77 27.62
N ALA A 45 8.27 -1.35 27.87
CA ALA A 45 9.58 -0.68 27.84
C ALA A 45 10.63 -1.47 27.06
N PRO A 46 11.61 -0.77 26.44
CA PRO A 46 12.77 -1.41 25.82
C PRO A 46 13.64 -2.20 26.85
N PRO A 47 14.32 -3.27 26.36
CA PRO A 47 14.37 -3.77 25.00
C PRO A 47 13.11 -4.56 24.62
N LEU A 48 12.44 -4.20 23.53
CA LEU A 48 11.22 -4.87 23.06
C LEU A 48 11.52 -6.10 22.18
N HIS A 49 12.75 -6.24 21.73
CA HIS A 49 13.23 -7.35 20.90
C HIS A 49 14.78 -7.32 20.88
N PRO A 50 15.45 -8.38 20.42
CA PRO A 50 16.92 -8.38 20.20
C PRO A 50 17.35 -7.18 19.32
N ASN A 51 18.45 -6.52 19.69
CA ASN A 51 18.97 -5.31 19.02
C ASN A 51 17.99 -4.10 19.01
N CYS A 52 17.16 -4.00 20.02
CA CYS A 52 16.25 -2.87 20.20
C CYS A 52 17.04 -1.56 20.37
N ARG A 53 16.71 -0.54 19.53
CA ARG A 53 17.31 0.81 19.57
C ARG A 53 16.34 1.86 20.11
N SER A 54 15.21 1.43 20.69
CA SER A 54 14.29 2.33 21.37
C SER A 54 14.81 2.67 22.78
N THR A 55 14.39 3.80 23.28
CA THR A 55 14.71 4.27 24.64
C THR A 55 13.44 4.75 25.34
N ILE A 56 13.55 5.08 26.60
CA ILE A 56 12.51 5.75 27.37
C ILE A 56 12.98 7.11 27.84
N ALA A 57 12.05 8.02 28.03
CA ALA A 57 12.26 9.30 28.68
C ALA A 57 11.23 9.50 29.77
N GLY A 58 11.64 9.91 30.96
CA GLY A 58 10.74 10.25 32.07
C GLY A 58 9.81 11.41 31.73
N SER A 59 8.62 11.41 32.29
CA SER A 59 7.63 12.48 32.14
C SER A 59 6.91 12.72 33.47
N LEU A 60 6.75 13.99 33.83
CA LEU A 60 5.88 14.42 34.94
C LEU A 60 4.40 14.35 34.57
N TYR A 61 4.09 14.26 33.29
CA TYR A 61 2.76 14.43 32.73
C TYR A 61 2.33 13.20 31.93
N GLY A 62 1.06 12.89 31.98
CA GLY A 62 0.45 11.80 31.22
C GLY A 62 0.40 12.04 29.70
N PRO A 63 -0.34 11.20 28.96
CA PRO A 63 -0.35 11.15 27.50
C PRO A 63 -0.86 12.44 26.83
N ASP A 64 -1.73 13.19 27.48
CA ASP A 64 -2.45 14.33 26.88
C ASP A 64 -1.59 15.59 26.68
N ARG A 65 -0.40 15.65 27.27
CA ARG A 65 0.47 16.80 27.13
C ARG A 65 1.27 16.78 25.83
N LYS A 66 1.08 17.81 25.00
CA LYS A 66 1.90 18.02 23.80
C LYS A 66 3.37 18.26 24.18
N LYS A 67 4.27 17.58 23.48
CA LYS A 67 5.71 17.84 23.58
C LYS A 67 6.06 19.14 22.86
N THR A 68 6.94 19.91 23.48
CA THR A 68 7.62 21.06 22.85
C THR A 68 9.06 20.69 22.49
N GLY A 69 9.64 21.39 21.51
CA GLY A 69 11.00 21.14 21.04
C GLY A 69 11.08 20.20 19.84
N THR A 70 12.21 19.55 19.68
CA THR A 70 12.53 18.72 18.51
C THR A 70 13.03 17.35 18.91
N ARG A 71 12.95 16.38 17.98
CA ARG A 71 13.62 15.07 18.05
C ARG A 71 14.36 14.79 16.75
N ILE A 72 15.33 13.87 16.80
CA ILE A 72 16.17 13.54 15.66
C ILE A 72 15.52 12.42 14.83
N ALA A 73 15.53 12.60 13.51
CA ALA A 73 15.24 11.58 12.51
C ALA A 73 16.47 11.34 11.63
N ARG A 74 16.50 10.21 10.92
CA ARG A 74 17.57 9.86 9.96
C ARG A 74 16.97 9.52 8.61
N ASN A 75 17.60 10.04 7.55
CA ASN A 75 17.29 9.65 6.18
C ASN A 75 18.01 8.34 5.79
N ASP A 76 17.80 7.89 4.56
CA ASP A 76 18.39 6.64 4.03
C ASP A 76 19.91 6.67 3.94
N LYS A 77 20.50 7.85 3.82
CA LYS A 77 21.95 8.05 3.81
C LYS A 77 22.56 8.03 5.20
N GLY A 78 21.73 7.96 6.25
CA GLY A 78 22.15 8.01 7.65
C GLY A 78 22.36 9.42 8.19
N GLU A 79 22.07 10.45 7.38
CA GLU A 79 22.15 11.87 7.81
C GLU A 79 21.01 12.19 8.76
N THR A 80 21.31 12.96 9.79
CA THR A 80 20.35 13.36 10.83
C THR A 80 19.70 14.69 10.52
N TYR A 81 18.41 14.81 10.87
CA TYR A 81 17.67 16.07 10.80
C TYR A 81 16.65 16.17 11.95
N TYR A 82 16.18 17.37 12.22
CA TYR A 82 15.26 17.63 13.32
C TYR A 82 13.81 17.64 12.85
N VAL A 83 12.95 17.04 13.66
CA VAL A 83 11.50 17.05 13.50
C VAL A 83 10.84 17.46 14.82
N PRO A 84 9.58 17.91 14.83
CA PRO A 84 8.85 18.24 16.07
C PRO A 84 8.91 17.10 17.09
N ALA A 85 9.04 17.44 18.38
CA ALA A 85 9.19 16.45 19.45
C ALA A 85 7.97 15.52 19.60
N ASP A 86 6.76 15.95 19.18
CA ASP A 86 5.51 15.19 19.16
C ASP A 86 5.33 14.34 17.89
N MET A 87 6.30 14.38 16.97
CA MET A 87 6.32 13.55 15.76
C MET A 87 6.47 12.07 16.16
N THR A 88 5.43 11.25 16.04
CA THR A 88 5.51 9.82 16.22
C THR A 88 6.14 9.15 14.99
N TYR A 89 6.59 7.89 15.11
CA TYR A 89 7.12 7.13 13.98
C TYR A 89 6.14 7.09 12.81
N ARG A 90 4.86 6.82 13.07
CA ARG A 90 3.81 6.78 12.05
C ARG A 90 3.69 8.12 11.32
N LYS A 91 3.55 9.24 12.05
CA LYS A 91 3.48 10.59 11.44
C LYS A 91 4.72 10.94 10.64
N TRP A 92 5.90 10.54 11.13
CA TRP A 92 7.16 10.74 10.44
C TRP A 92 7.23 9.91 9.16
N PHE A 93 6.87 8.64 9.23
CA PHE A 93 6.88 7.74 8.07
C PHE A 93 5.93 8.26 6.98
N ASP A 94 4.70 8.61 7.34
CA ASP A 94 3.69 9.11 6.39
C ASP A 94 4.12 10.44 5.74
N LYS A 95 4.77 11.33 6.51
CA LYS A 95 5.15 12.65 6.02
C LYS A 95 6.43 12.66 5.18
N TYR A 96 7.45 11.91 5.59
CA TYR A 96 8.79 12.01 5.02
C TYR A 96 9.24 10.79 4.23
N VAL A 97 8.74 9.60 4.58
CA VAL A 97 9.18 8.33 3.98
C VAL A 97 8.20 7.88 2.90
N SER A 98 6.91 7.82 3.19
CA SER A 98 5.93 7.35 2.21
C SER A 98 5.89 8.21 0.95
N LYS A 99 6.02 9.54 1.11
CA LYS A 99 6.11 10.47 -0.03
C LYS A 99 7.37 10.26 -0.85
N GLU A 100 8.51 10.08 -0.20
CA GLU A 100 9.79 9.83 -0.91
C GLU A 100 9.79 8.49 -1.62
N VAL A 101 9.28 7.43 -0.98
CA VAL A 101 9.11 6.11 -1.62
C VAL A 101 8.18 6.22 -2.83
N THR A 102 7.05 6.89 -2.69
CA THR A 102 6.10 7.12 -3.79
C THR A 102 6.73 7.94 -4.91
N GLU A 103 7.49 8.99 -4.59
CA GLU A 103 8.15 9.85 -5.58
C GLU A 103 9.27 9.11 -6.32
N ASN A 104 10.11 8.35 -5.60
CA ASN A 104 11.15 7.53 -6.22
C ASN A 104 10.54 6.43 -7.09
N PHE A 105 9.41 5.87 -6.68
CA PHE A 105 8.67 4.89 -7.45
C PHE A 105 8.07 5.52 -8.71
N ARG A 106 7.44 6.69 -8.60
CA ARG A 106 6.94 7.47 -9.75
C ARG A 106 8.03 7.77 -10.76
N ARG A 107 9.23 8.20 -10.30
CA ARG A 107 10.38 8.45 -11.17
C ARG A 107 10.83 7.19 -11.90
N LYS A 108 10.85 6.04 -11.22
CA LYS A 108 11.20 4.76 -11.84
C LYS A 108 10.16 4.35 -12.89
N ILE A 109 8.88 4.45 -12.58
CA ILE A 109 7.79 4.13 -13.51
C ILE A 109 7.78 5.11 -14.69
N ALA A 110 7.97 6.40 -14.46
CA ALA A 110 8.07 7.39 -15.52
C ALA A 110 9.25 7.09 -16.46
N ALA A 111 10.39 6.66 -15.93
CA ALA A 111 11.53 6.21 -16.72
C ALA A 111 11.20 4.98 -17.57
N ASP A 112 10.36 4.08 -17.07
CA ASP A 112 9.89 2.90 -17.79
C ASP A 112 8.72 3.19 -18.73
N GLY A 113 8.19 4.43 -18.75
CA GLY A 113 7.03 4.83 -19.55
C GLY A 113 5.70 4.31 -19.01
N HIS A 114 5.63 4.07 -17.70
CA HIS A 114 4.41 3.77 -16.95
C HIS A 114 4.13 4.88 -15.95
N GLU A 115 2.87 5.16 -15.68
CA GLU A 115 2.46 6.17 -14.71
C GLU A 115 1.58 5.56 -13.64
N ILE A 116 1.87 5.90 -12.37
CA ILE A 116 0.97 5.55 -11.25
C ILE A 116 -0.31 6.36 -11.42
N ILE A 117 -1.45 5.70 -11.23
CA ILE A 117 -2.75 6.35 -11.29
C ILE A 117 -2.86 7.48 -10.26
N ASP A 118 -3.33 8.64 -10.69
CA ASP A 118 -3.64 9.75 -9.78
C ASP A 118 -4.90 9.47 -8.96
N GLN A 119 -4.99 10.07 -7.77
CA GLN A 119 -6.09 9.81 -6.85
C GLN A 119 -7.48 10.22 -7.38
N PRO A 120 -7.66 11.35 -8.09
CA PRO A 120 -8.94 11.68 -8.72
C PRO A 120 -9.41 10.64 -9.74
N THR A 121 -8.51 10.18 -10.61
CA THR A 121 -8.81 9.14 -11.61
C THR A 121 -9.14 7.81 -10.94
N TYR A 122 -8.35 7.43 -9.93
CA TYR A 122 -8.62 6.24 -9.11
C TYR A 122 -10.03 6.29 -8.49
N ASN A 123 -10.36 7.39 -7.84
CA ASN A 123 -11.69 7.58 -7.23
C ASN A 123 -12.83 7.51 -8.26
N LYS A 124 -12.63 8.10 -9.44
CA LYS A 124 -13.61 8.04 -10.54
C LYS A 124 -13.87 6.62 -10.98
N LEU A 125 -12.79 5.84 -11.21
CA LEU A 125 -12.88 4.46 -11.70
C LEU A 125 -13.50 3.51 -10.67
N THR A 126 -13.13 3.63 -9.41
CA THR A 126 -13.56 2.70 -8.35
C THR A 126 -14.93 3.03 -7.76
N LYS A 127 -15.43 4.27 -7.94
CA LYS A 127 -16.68 4.76 -7.34
C LYS A 127 -17.88 3.84 -7.57
N LYS A 128 -18.06 3.36 -8.81
CA LYS A 128 -19.21 2.50 -9.15
C LYS A 128 -19.07 1.12 -8.51
N PHE A 129 -17.85 0.58 -8.48
CA PHE A 129 -17.56 -0.71 -7.85
C PHE A 129 -17.88 -0.69 -6.36
N LEU A 130 -17.38 0.32 -5.64
CA LEU A 130 -17.63 0.51 -4.21
C LEU A 130 -19.12 0.73 -3.89
N ARG A 131 -19.82 1.57 -4.67
CA ARG A 131 -21.27 1.80 -4.49
C ARG A 131 -22.11 0.53 -4.68
N ASN A 132 -21.63 -0.40 -5.47
CA ASN A 132 -22.29 -1.68 -5.70
C ASN A 132 -21.88 -2.78 -4.70
N GLY A 133 -21.27 -2.42 -3.57
CA GLY A 133 -20.88 -3.34 -2.50
C GLY A 133 -19.54 -4.02 -2.72
N GLY A 134 -18.75 -3.64 -3.73
CA GLY A 134 -17.40 -4.15 -3.91
C GLY A 134 -16.45 -3.64 -2.83
N VAL A 135 -15.45 -4.44 -2.49
CA VAL A 135 -14.42 -4.11 -1.51
C VAL A 135 -13.07 -3.97 -2.21
N ILE A 136 -12.30 -2.93 -1.86
CA ILE A 136 -10.94 -2.75 -2.38
C ILE A 136 -9.96 -2.87 -1.21
N ILE A 137 -9.00 -3.77 -1.37
CA ILE A 137 -7.89 -3.97 -0.44
C ILE A 137 -6.63 -3.36 -1.05
N ARG A 138 -5.92 -2.55 -0.25
CA ARG A 138 -4.66 -1.89 -0.62
C ARG A 138 -3.61 -2.08 0.49
N GLY A 139 -2.38 -1.63 0.23
CA GLY A 139 -1.27 -1.71 1.18
C GLY A 139 -0.69 -3.11 1.31
N GLU A 140 -0.16 -3.46 2.49
CA GLU A 140 0.63 -4.68 2.71
C GLU A 140 -0.15 -5.97 2.40
N GLU A 141 -1.44 -6.01 2.69
CA GLU A 141 -2.28 -7.16 2.41
C GLU A 141 -2.45 -7.39 0.91
N ALA A 142 -2.70 -6.31 0.16
CA ALA A 142 -2.76 -6.37 -1.30
C ALA A 142 -1.43 -6.78 -1.89
N GLU A 143 -0.32 -6.22 -1.42
CA GLU A 143 1.03 -6.57 -1.87
C GLU A 143 1.33 -8.06 -1.71
N LYS A 144 1.03 -8.65 -0.55
CA LYS A 144 1.22 -10.09 -0.30
C LYS A 144 0.40 -10.97 -1.24
N HIS A 145 -0.84 -10.58 -1.52
CA HIS A 145 -1.70 -11.32 -2.45
C HIS A 145 -1.17 -11.21 -3.88
N LEU A 146 -0.90 -9.99 -4.34
CA LEU A 146 -0.53 -9.69 -5.72
C LEU A 146 0.86 -10.23 -6.10
N GLN A 147 1.80 -10.29 -5.14
CA GLN A 147 3.09 -10.95 -5.35
C GLN A 147 2.94 -12.44 -5.66
N LYS A 148 1.99 -13.14 -5.02
CA LYS A 148 1.75 -14.58 -5.26
C LYS A 148 1.19 -14.85 -6.65
N VAL A 149 0.37 -13.94 -7.16
CA VAL A 149 -0.27 -14.09 -8.48
C VAL A 149 0.48 -13.36 -9.61
N GLY A 150 1.56 -12.64 -9.28
CA GLY A 150 2.39 -11.93 -10.25
C GLY A 150 1.69 -10.76 -10.95
N ALA A 151 0.73 -10.09 -10.25
CA ALA A 151 -0.11 -9.04 -10.81
C ALA A 151 0.09 -7.69 -10.09
N TYR A 152 -0.30 -6.59 -10.73
CA TYR A 152 -0.37 -5.24 -10.12
C TYR A 152 -1.74 -4.91 -9.56
N ALA A 153 -2.76 -5.57 -10.06
CA ALA A 153 -4.12 -5.55 -9.53
C ALA A 153 -4.77 -6.92 -9.79
N SER A 154 -5.84 -7.26 -9.07
CA SER A 154 -6.58 -8.51 -9.27
C SER A 154 -7.98 -8.36 -8.68
N TYR A 155 -9.00 -8.68 -9.47
CA TYR A 155 -10.38 -8.77 -9.00
C TYR A 155 -10.76 -10.23 -8.80
N ILE A 156 -11.37 -10.55 -7.65
CA ILE A 156 -11.86 -11.89 -7.34
C ILE A 156 -13.39 -11.90 -7.46
N PRO A 157 -13.92 -12.50 -8.53
CA PRO A 157 -15.35 -12.70 -8.69
C PRO A 157 -15.89 -13.63 -7.59
N GLY A 158 -17.16 -13.52 -7.27
CA GLY A 158 -17.81 -14.32 -6.22
C GLY A 158 -17.76 -13.71 -4.83
N ILE A 159 -16.67 -13.05 -4.45
CA ILE A 159 -16.58 -12.29 -3.20
C ILE A 159 -16.54 -10.77 -3.41
N GLU A 160 -16.54 -10.32 -4.66
CA GLU A 160 -16.52 -8.89 -5.05
C GLU A 160 -15.38 -8.09 -4.41
N VAL A 161 -14.19 -8.67 -4.36
CA VAL A 161 -12.98 -8.05 -3.79
C VAL A 161 -11.99 -7.74 -4.90
N ALA A 162 -11.43 -6.53 -4.89
CA ALA A 162 -10.30 -6.14 -5.73
C ALA A 162 -9.09 -5.83 -4.87
N PHE A 163 -7.96 -6.47 -5.16
CA PHE A 163 -6.65 -6.13 -4.62
C PHE A 163 -5.97 -5.18 -5.58
N ILE A 164 -5.53 -4.02 -5.11
CA ILE A 164 -4.91 -2.99 -5.95
C ILE A 164 -3.68 -2.46 -5.23
N ARG A 165 -2.50 -2.57 -5.86
CA ARG A 165 -1.25 -2.02 -5.33
C ARG A 165 -1.36 -0.50 -5.19
N ASP A 166 -0.58 0.07 -4.26
CA ASP A 166 -0.53 1.53 -4.09
C ASP A 166 0.14 2.23 -5.29
N ASP A 167 0.93 1.50 -6.03
CA ASP A 167 1.65 1.91 -7.23
C ASP A 167 1.00 1.41 -8.54
N ALA A 168 -0.26 0.96 -8.49
CA ALA A 168 -0.99 0.49 -9.66
C ALA A 168 -1.07 1.57 -10.75
N ARG A 169 -1.03 1.13 -12.00
CA ARG A 169 -1.16 1.97 -13.19
C ARG A 169 -2.65 2.21 -13.48
N VAL A 170 -2.93 3.19 -14.34
CA VAL A 170 -4.30 3.47 -14.74
C VAL A 170 -4.93 2.29 -15.50
N SER A 171 -4.14 1.60 -16.34
CA SER A 171 -4.58 0.40 -17.06
C SER A 171 -4.96 -0.75 -16.11
N ASP A 172 -4.16 -1.00 -15.06
CA ASP A 172 -4.42 -2.07 -14.10
C ASP A 172 -5.79 -1.85 -13.39
N VAL A 173 -6.05 -0.62 -12.95
CA VAL A 173 -7.31 -0.30 -12.26
C VAL A 173 -8.50 -0.37 -13.21
N ILE A 174 -8.37 0.11 -14.44
CA ILE A 174 -9.45 0.01 -15.45
C ILE A 174 -9.79 -1.45 -15.74
N GLU A 175 -8.78 -2.29 -15.91
CA GLU A 175 -8.95 -3.72 -16.23
C GLU A 175 -9.74 -4.44 -15.15
N GLU A 176 -9.36 -4.28 -13.88
CA GLU A 176 -10.04 -4.95 -12.77
C GLU A 176 -11.47 -4.42 -12.53
N MET A 177 -11.67 -3.12 -12.67
CA MET A 177 -13.03 -2.54 -12.60
C MET A 177 -13.91 -2.99 -13.78
N TYR A 178 -13.30 -3.27 -14.94
CA TYR A 178 -14.00 -3.82 -16.08
C TYR A 178 -14.35 -5.30 -15.87
N HIS A 179 -13.46 -6.11 -15.32
CA HIS A 179 -13.74 -7.49 -14.93
C HIS A 179 -14.89 -7.57 -13.91
N ALA A 180 -14.94 -6.67 -12.94
CA ALA A 180 -16.06 -6.56 -12.02
C ALA A 180 -17.39 -6.24 -12.74
N LYS A 181 -17.36 -5.38 -13.76
CA LYS A 181 -18.54 -5.09 -14.61
C LYS A 181 -18.95 -6.32 -15.42
N GLN A 182 -18.02 -7.01 -16.06
CA GLN A 182 -18.30 -8.24 -16.83
C GLN A 182 -18.96 -9.30 -15.93
N ASN A 183 -18.43 -9.46 -14.70
CA ASN A 183 -18.96 -10.42 -13.73
C ASN A 183 -20.41 -10.12 -13.37
N ARG A 184 -20.70 -8.88 -12.97
CA ARG A 184 -22.05 -8.45 -12.58
C ARG A 184 -23.06 -8.51 -13.71
N SER A 185 -22.64 -8.35 -14.96
CA SER A 185 -23.52 -8.42 -16.12
C SER A 185 -23.67 -9.85 -16.67
N ASN A 186 -22.97 -10.82 -16.10
CA ASN A 186 -22.88 -12.20 -16.60
C ASN A 186 -22.63 -12.27 -18.12
N MET A 187 -21.72 -11.41 -18.60
CA MET A 187 -21.53 -11.10 -20.03
C MET A 187 -21.10 -12.29 -20.86
N PHE A 188 -20.40 -13.25 -20.27
CA PHE A 188 -19.81 -14.39 -20.99
C PHE A 188 -20.20 -15.76 -20.44
N GLY A 189 -21.12 -15.82 -19.47
CA GLY A 189 -21.52 -17.09 -18.84
C GLY A 189 -20.63 -17.50 -17.66
N PRO A 190 -20.67 -18.78 -17.27
CA PRO A 190 -19.97 -19.31 -16.10
C PRO A 190 -18.46 -19.16 -16.18
N LEU A 191 -17.80 -18.88 -15.04
CA LEU A 191 -16.35 -18.63 -14.95
C LEU A 191 -15.50 -19.92 -15.00
N ASP A 192 -16.08 -21.07 -14.78
CA ASP A 192 -15.43 -22.37 -14.81
C ASP A 192 -15.16 -22.89 -16.23
N GLU A 193 -15.72 -22.23 -17.23
CA GLU A 193 -15.45 -22.56 -18.63
C GLU A 193 -14.17 -21.87 -19.14
N PRO A 194 -13.16 -22.62 -19.62
CA PRO A 194 -11.89 -22.04 -20.09
C PRO A 194 -12.02 -21.04 -21.24
N LEU A 195 -13.02 -21.21 -22.11
CA LEU A 195 -13.30 -20.24 -23.20
C LEU A 195 -13.92 -18.94 -22.66
N THR A 196 -14.68 -19.01 -21.59
CA THR A 196 -15.27 -17.82 -20.92
C THR A 196 -14.16 -16.92 -20.39
N LEU A 197 -13.16 -17.47 -19.70
CA LEU A 197 -12.03 -16.69 -19.18
C LEU A 197 -11.29 -15.97 -20.31
N LEU A 198 -10.94 -16.69 -21.40
CA LEU A 198 -10.25 -16.08 -22.54
C LEU A 198 -11.07 -14.97 -23.21
N LYS A 199 -12.38 -15.15 -23.37
CA LYS A 199 -13.27 -14.13 -23.94
C LYS A 199 -13.32 -12.88 -23.06
N ARG A 200 -13.31 -13.05 -21.74
CA ARG A 200 -13.28 -11.95 -20.77
C ARG A 200 -12.00 -11.14 -20.86
N GLU A 201 -10.84 -11.82 -20.93
CA GLU A 201 -9.55 -11.17 -21.11
C GLU A 201 -9.49 -10.39 -22.42
N ILE A 202 -9.88 -11.01 -23.55
CA ILE A 202 -9.92 -10.37 -24.86
C ILE A 202 -10.79 -9.10 -24.83
N ASP A 203 -11.97 -9.17 -24.23
CA ASP A 203 -12.88 -8.03 -24.12
C ASP A 203 -12.33 -6.92 -23.21
N ALA A 204 -11.65 -7.28 -22.10
CA ALA A 204 -11.00 -6.32 -21.23
C ALA A 204 -9.85 -5.59 -21.95
N GLN A 205 -9.00 -6.31 -22.70
CA GLN A 205 -7.93 -5.67 -23.48
C GLN A 205 -8.50 -4.76 -24.58
N LYS A 206 -9.57 -5.17 -25.27
CA LYS A 206 -10.27 -4.30 -26.24
C LYS A 206 -10.85 -3.06 -25.59
N TYR A 207 -11.40 -3.19 -24.38
CA TYR A 207 -11.92 -2.05 -23.64
C TYR A 207 -10.81 -1.07 -23.26
N LEU A 208 -9.65 -1.53 -22.77
CA LEU A 208 -8.49 -0.70 -22.48
C LEU A 208 -8.05 0.11 -23.71
N ILE A 209 -7.95 -0.54 -24.87
CA ILE A 209 -7.60 0.14 -26.13
C ILE A 209 -8.65 1.20 -26.48
N LYS A 210 -9.92 0.89 -26.29
CA LYS A 210 -11.02 1.84 -26.59
C LYS A 210 -10.96 3.10 -25.74
N VAL A 211 -10.59 2.97 -24.45
CA VAL A 211 -10.61 4.10 -23.51
C VAL A 211 -9.25 4.77 -23.32
N GLN A 212 -8.23 4.35 -24.07
CA GLN A 212 -6.84 4.81 -23.90
C GLN A 212 -6.67 6.34 -23.94
N TYR A 213 -7.42 7.02 -24.80
CA TYR A 213 -7.35 8.49 -24.92
C TYR A 213 -8.15 9.19 -23.82
N GLU A 214 -9.27 8.60 -23.38
CA GLU A 214 -10.11 9.15 -22.30
C GLU A 214 -9.33 9.22 -20.98
N TYR A 215 -8.60 8.13 -20.65
CA TYR A 215 -7.84 8.01 -19.41
C TYR A 215 -6.36 8.31 -19.58
N LYS A 216 -5.94 8.79 -20.77
CA LYS A 216 -4.53 9.13 -21.07
C LYS A 216 -3.57 7.98 -20.75
N ILE A 217 -3.96 6.75 -21.08
CA ILE A 217 -3.12 5.56 -20.84
C ILE A 217 -1.82 5.72 -21.61
N PRO A 218 -0.64 5.61 -20.96
CA PRO A 218 0.65 5.74 -21.61
C PRO A 218 0.81 4.80 -22.81
N ILE A 219 1.53 5.24 -23.84
CA ILE A 219 1.68 4.46 -25.08
C ILE A 219 2.34 3.10 -24.84
N LYS A 220 3.24 3.03 -23.85
CA LYS A 220 3.90 1.77 -23.46
C LYS A 220 2.90 0.77 -22.85
N GLU A 221 2.00 1.23 -21.97
CA GLU A 221 0.93 0.39 -21.42
C GLU A 221 -0.04 -0.04 -22.53
N THR A 222 -0.42 0.88 -23.44
CA THR A 222 -1.26 0.55 -24.61
C THR A 222 -0.60 -0.50 -25.52
N ASN A 223 0.71 -0.45 -25.70
CA ASN A 223 1.43 -1.44 -26.50
C ASN A 223 1.44 -2.81 -25.82
N THR A 224 1.63 -2.86 -24.50
CA THR A 224 1.50 -4.10 -23.71
C THR A 224 0.08 -4.68 -23.83
N THR A 225 -0.95 -3.84 -23.71
CA THR A 225 -2.36 -4.22 -23.91
C THR A 225 -2.60 -4.86 -25.28
N LYS A 226 -2.04 -4.27 -26.36
CA LYS A 226 -2.15 -4.85 -27.71
C LYS A 226 -1.43 -6.21 -27.85
N GLN A 227 -0.28 -6.38 -27.21
CA GLN A 227 0.44 -7.65 -27.15
C GLN A 227 -0.36 -8.73 -26.41
N ASN A 228 -0.93 -8.38 -25.26
CA ASN A 228 -1.79 -9.26 -24.47
C ASN A 228 -3.04 -9.66 -25.28
N LEU A 229 -3.67 -8.70 -25.97
CA LEU A 229 -4.82 -8.98 -26.84
C LEU A 229 -4.47 -10.01 -27.91
N ALA A 230 -3.38 -9.79 -28.65
CA ALA A 230 -2.93 -10.74 -29.69
C ALA A 230 -2.62 -12.14 -29.12
N TYR A 231 -2.02 -12.19 -27.92
CA TYR A 231 -1.74 -13.44 -27.22
C TYR A 231 -3.03 -14.21 -26.85
N TYR A 232 -4.00 -13.54 -26.24
CA TYR A 232 -5.26 -14.17 -25.86
C TYR A 232 -6.12 -14.58 -27.06
N GLU A 233 -6.14 -13.77 -28.13
CA GLU A 233 -6.81 -14.15 -29.40
C GLU A 233 -6.17 -15.38 -30.03
N GLY A 234 -4.84 -15.49 -30.01
CA GLY A 234 -4.12 -16.67 -30.46
C GLY A 234 -4.44 -17.92 -29.65
N LEU A 235 -4.53 -17.80 -28.32
CA LEU A 235 -4.95 -18.90 -27.45
C LEU A 235 -6.40 -19.35 -27.71
N LEU A 236 -7.29 -18.39 -27.94
CA LEU A 236 -8.69 -18.67 -28.24
C LEU A 236 -8.81 -19.46 -29.54
N GLN A 237 -8.08 -19.06 -30.60
CA GLN A 237 -8.05 -19.75 -31.88
C GLN A 237 -7.53 -21.21 -31.76
N LYS A 238 -6.44 -21.43 -31.01
CA LYS A 238 -5.89 -22.76 -30.74
C LYS A 238 -6.93 -23.67 -30.08
N LYS A 239 -7.53 -23.20 -28.98
CA LYS A 239 -8.56 -23.96 -28.27
C LYS A 239 -9.81 -24.25 -29.11
N GLN A 240 -10.17 -23.38 -30.05
CA GLN A 240 -11.28 -23.63 -30.98
C GLN A 240 -10.94 -24.69 -32.03
N ARG A 241 -9.65 -24.88 -32.34
CA ARG A 241 -9.17 -25.92 -33.25
C ARG A 241 -8.93 -27.29 -32.56
N GLY A 242 -9.07 -27.32 -31.21
CA GLY A 242 -8.79 -28.53 -30.43
C GLY A 242 -7.31 -28.76 -30.15
N GLU A 243 -6.48 -27.73 -30.26
CA GLU A 243 -5.03 -27.73 -30.00
C GLU A 243 -4.68 -27.37 -28.55
#